data_68c89c25f1e0ee22e3deb0249556d6e6
#
_entry.id   68c89c25f1e0ee22e3deb0249556d6e6
#
_cell.length_a   1.000
_cell.length_b   1.000
_cell.length_c   1.000
_cell.angle_alpha   90.00
_cell.angle_beta   90.00
_cell.angle_gamma   90.00
#
_symmetry.space_group_name_H-M   'P 1'
#
loop_
_entity.id
_entity.type
_entity.pdbx_description
1 polymer ?
#
loop_
_entity_poly.entity_id
_entity_poly.type
_entity_poly.pdbx_seq_one_letter_code
_entity_poly.pdbx_strand_id
1 'polypeptide(L)'
;MFGMVLQDTWLFGGTVKDNIKYSKEEATDTEAIEAAKAAHVHHFIKTLPNGYNSLINEESTNISAGQKQLLTIARVILANPKILILDEATSSIDTRTEIQIQSAMDNLMKGRTSFIIAHRLSTIKNADLILVMNHGDIVEQGTHEELLA
;
A
#
# COMPACT_ATOMS: atom_id res chain seq x y z
N MET A 1 1.47 4.09 -16.47
CA MET A 1 1.28 2.91 -15.60
C MET A 1 0.65 3.34 -14.27
N PHE A 2 -0.40 2.66 -13.85
CA PHE A 2 -1.07 2.90 -12.58
C PHE A 2 -0.62 1.88 -11.55
N GLY A 3 -0.44 2.32 -10.31
CA GLY A 3 -0.33 1.44 -9.15
C GLY A 3 -1.59 1.56 -8.31
N MET A 4 -2.08 0.45 -7.77
CA MET A 4 -3.30 0.43 -6.95
C MET A 4 -3.03 -0.32 -5.66
N VAL A 5 -3.41 0.30 -4.54
CA VAL A 5 -3.48 -0.35 -3.23
C VAL A 5 -4.92 -0.22 -2.76
N LEU A 6 -5.66 -1.30 -2.86
CA LEU A 6 -7.09 -1.33 -2.54
C LEU A 6 -7.32 -1.94 -1.16
N GLN A 7 -8.54 -1.76 -0.64
CA GLN A 7 -8.96 -2.34 0.62
C GLN A 7 -8.86 -3.87 0.60
N ASP A 8 -9.28 -4.48 -0.50
CA ASP A 8 -9.18 -5.92 -0.71
C ASP A 8 -7.81 -6.26 -1.29
N THR A 9 -6.91 -6.70 -0.42
CA THR A 9 -5.56 -7.10 -0.83
C THR A 9 -5.61 -8.52 -1.41
N TRP A 10 -4.93 -8.71 -2.53
CA TRP A 10 -4.86 -10.01 -3.18
C TRP A 10 -3.42 -10.51 -3.26
N LEU A 11 -3.21 -11.72 -2.75
CA LEU A 11 -1.96 -12.45 -2.88
C LEU A 11 -2.28 -13.82 -3.49
N PHE A 12 -1.39 -14.31 -4.34
CA PHE A 12 -1.57 -15.62 -4.95
C PHE A 12 -0.69 -16.68 -4.27
N GLY A 13 -1.01 -17.95 -4.49
CA GLY A 13 -0.20 -19.06 -4.00
C GLY A 13 1.19 -19.02 -4.61
N GLY A 14 2.22 -19.04 -3.77
CA GLY A 14 3.61 -18.95 -4.18
C GLY A 14 4.47 -18.41 -3.05
N THR A 15 5.70 -18.04 -3.34
CA THR A 15 6.59 -17.48 -2.33
C THR A 15 6.26 -16.01 -2.05
N VAL A 16 6.71 -15.51 -0.90
CA VAL A 16 6.64 -14.08 -0.59
C VAL A 16 7.34 -13.27 -1.69
N LYS A 17 8.51 -13.71 -2.10
CA LYS A 17 9.28 -13.06 -3.16
C LYS A 17 8.50 -13.00 -4.48
N ASP A 18 7.87 -14.09 -4.89
CA ASP A 18 7.08 -14.13 -6.11
C ASP A 18 5.91 -13.13 -6.06
N ASN A 19 5.28 -13.00 -4.91
CA ASN A 19 4.20 -12.02 -4.71
C ASN A 19 4.70 -10.58 -4.85
N ILE A 20 5.86 -10.26 -4.30
CA ILE A 20 6.45 -8.92 -4.42
C ILE A 20 6.85 -8.63 -5.88
N LYS A 21 7.43 -9.60 -6.56
CA LYS A 21 7.90 -9.46 -7.96
C LYS A 21 6.79 -9.56 -8.99
N TYR A 22 5.56 -9.82 -8.60
CA TYR A 22 4.46 -10.09 -9.51
C TYR A 22 4.30 -9.05 -10.62
N SER A 23 4.50 -7.78 -10.30
CA SER A 23 4.37 -6.67 -11.26
C SER A 23 5.64 -6.40 -12.07
N LYS A 24 6.76 -7.01 -11.68
CA LYS A 24 8.07 -6.81 -12.32
C LYS A 24 8.90 -8.08 -12.17
N GLU A 25 8.58 -9.07 -12.97
CA GLU A 25 9.20 -10.41 -12.88
C GLU A 25 10.73 -10.40 -13.07
N GLU A 26 11.23 -9.46 -13.88
CA GLU A 26 12.66 -9.30 -14.14
C GLU A 26 13.41 -8.62 -12.99
N ALA A 27 12.74 -8.17 -11.95
CA ALA A 27 13.38 -7.52 -10.81
C ALA A 27 14.36 -8.48 -10.12
N THR A 28 15.46 -7.94 -9.62
CA THR A 28 16.42 -8.72 -8.84
C THR A 28 15.90 -8.98 -7.43
N ASP A 29 16.48 -9.95 -6.73
CA ASP A 29 16.14 -10.21 -5.34
C ASP A 29 16.46 -9.00 -4.45
N THR A 30 17.57 -8.29 -4.75
CA THR A 30 17.95 -7.06 -4.05
C THR A 30 16.86 -5.99 -4.20
N GLU A 31 16.33 -5.80 -5.40
CA GLU A 31 15.24 -4.84 -5.64
C GLU A 31 13.99 -5.21 -4.83
N ALA A 32 13.63 -6.49 -4.78
CA ALA A 32 12.50 -6.97 -3.99
C ALA A 32 12.70 -6.71 -2.50
N ILE A 33 13.90 -6.94 -1.98
CA ILE A 33 14.25 -6.69 -0.58
C ILE A 33 14.17 -5.20 -0.26
N GLU A 34 14.68 -4.34 -1.12
CA GLU A 34 14.61 -2.89 -0.92
C GLU A 34 13.16 -2.39 -0.93
N ALA A 35 12.32 -2.92 -1.82
CA ALA A 35 10.88 -2.61 -1.82
C ALA A 35 10.22 -3.06 -0.51
N ALA A 36 10.55 -4.24 -0.02
CA ALA A 36 10.03 -4.74 1.27
C ALA A 36 10.46 -3.88 2.45
N LYS A 37 11.69 -3.38 2.44
CA LYS A 37 12.19 -2.45 3.47
C LYS A 37 11.42 -1.13 3.42
N ALA A 38 11.21 -0.58 2.25
CA ALA A 38 10.45 0.67 2.09
C ALA A 38 8.99 0.52 2.53
N ALA A 39 8.43 -0.69 2.39
CA ALA A 39 7.07 -1.02 2.82
C ALA A 39 7.00 -1.46 4.30
N HIS A 40 8.11 -1.44 5.05
CA HIS A 40 8.18 -1.87 6.45
C HIS A 40 7.75 -3.33 6.68
N VAL A 41 7.92 -4.21 5.70
CA VAL A 41 7.55 -5.62 5.82
C VAL A 41 8.75 -6.57 5.83
N HIS A 42 9.95 -6.04 5.59
CA HIS A 42 11.18 -6.84 5.55
C HIS A 42 11.41 -7.61 6.85
N HIS A 43 11.28 -6.93 7.99
CA HIS A 43 11.49 -7.57 9.30
C HIS A 43 10.52 -8.74 9.51
N PHE A 44 9.25 -8.54 9.19
CA PHE A 44 8.26 -9.62 9.28
C PHE A 44 8.63 -10.81 8.38
N ILE A 45 9.05 -10.55 7.14
CA ILE A 45 9.44 -11.61 6.21
C ILE A 45 10.59 -12.44 6.79
N LYS A 46 11.56 -11.79 7.44
CA LYS A 46 12.69 -12.49 8.07
C LYS A 46 12.29 -13.34 9.26
N THR A 47 11.12 -13.12 9.86
CA THR A 47 10.61 -13.98 10.95
C THR A 47 9.98 -15.26 10.42
N LEU A 48 9.69 -15.34 9.12
CA LEU A 48 9.13 -16.54 8.52
C LEU A 48 10.19 -17.65 8.40
N PRO A 49 9.81 -18.95 8.49
CA PRO A 49 10.76 -20.06 8.47
C PRO A 49 11.74 -20.06 7.31
N ASN A 50 11.27 -19.68 6.11
CA ASN A 50 12.08 -19.64 4.90
C ASN A 50 12.25 -18.21 4.36
N GLY A 51 11.98 -17.17 5.18
CA GLY A 51 12.13 -15.78 4.79
C GLY A 51 11.36 -15.47 3.49
N TYR A 52 12.06 -14.90 2.51
CA TYR A 52 11.47 -14.54 1.21
C TYR A 52 11.01 -15.75 0.39
N ASN A 53 11.51 -16.93 0.68
CA ASN A 53 11.12 -18.18 0.02
C ASN A 53 9.97 -18.90 0.75
N SER A 54 9.42 -18.30 1.81
CA SER A 54 8.27 -18.83 2.52
C SER A 54 7.05 -18.84 1.60
N LEU A 55 6.28 -19.92 1.65
CA LEU A 55 5.08 -20.07 0.84
C LEU A 55 3.89 -19.35 1.47
N ILE A 56 3.13 -18.69 0.60
CA ILE A 56 1.83 -18.11 0.95
C ILE A 56 0.79 -19.06 0.35
N ASN A 57 -0.16 -19.55 1.16
CA ASN A 57 -1.20 -20.43 0.65
C ASN A 57 -2.21 -19.63 -0.19
N GLU A 58 -2.97 -20.32 -1.03
CA GLU A 58 -3.93 -19.68 -1.94
C GLU A 58 -4.96 -18.82 -1.22
N GLU A 59 -5.36 -19.25 -0.03
CA GLU A 59 -6.31 -18.48 0.79
C GLU A 59 -5.64 -17.36 1.59
N SER A 60 -4.31 -17.31 1.56
CA SER A 60 -3.49 -16.34 2.30
C SER A 60 -3.81 -16.27 3.81
N THR A 61 -4.24 -17.41 4.38
CA THR A 61 -4.66 -17.49 5.79
C THR A 61 -3.49 -17.47 6.77
N ASN A 62 -2.27 -17.74 6.30
CA ASN A 62 -1.06 -17.75 7.12
C ASN A 62 -0.43 -16.36 7.31
N ILE A 63 -1.07 -15.32 6.81
CA ILE A 63 -0.58 -13.94 6.89
C ILE A 63 -1.73 -13.03 7.36
N SER A 64 -1.45 -12.11 8.28
CA SER A 64 -2.45 -11.16 8.77
C SER A 64 -2.88 -10.17 7.68
N ALA A 65 -4.06 -9.56 7.85
CA ALA A 65 -4.58 -8.54 6.92
C ALA A 65 -3.62 -7.36 6.74
N GLY A 66 -3.01 -6.90 7.84
CA GLY A 66 -2.04 -5.80 7.79
C GLY A 66 -0.78 -6.16 7.04
N GLN A 67 -0.27 -7.36 7.25
CA GLN A 67 0.92 -7.85 6.55
C GLN A 67 0.66 -8.07 5.06
N LYS A 68 -0.52 -8.54 4.69
CA LYS A 68 -0.94 -8.63 3.27
C LYS A 68 -0.91 -7.25 2.62
N GLN A 69 -1.41 -6.25 3.31
CA GLN A 69 -1.42 -4.88 2.79
C GLN A 69 0.00 -4.35 2.61
N LEU A 70 0.90 -4.58 3.57
CA LEU A 70 2.31 -4.19 3.45
C LEU A 70 2.99 -4.89 2.27
N LEU A 71 2.73 -6.17 2.04
CA LEU A 71 3.25 -6.90 0.88
C LEU A 71 2.72 -6.32 -0.44
N THR A 72 1.46 -5.94 -0.48
CA THR A 72 0.87 -5.29 -1.65
C THR A 72 1.54 -3.93 -1.92
N ILE A 73 1.82 -3.16 -0.87
CA ILE A 73 2.54 -1.89 -0.99
C ILE A 73 3.96 -2.14 -1.54
N ALA A 74 4.66 -3.16 -1.04
CA ALA A 74 5.98 -3.52 -1.54
C ALA A 74 5.94 -3.85 -3.04
N ARG A 75 4.93 -4.60 -3.48
CA ARG A 75 4.71 -4.91 -4.88
C ARG A 75 4.57 -3.64 -5.73
N VAL A 76 3.80 -2.68 -5.27
CA VAL A 76 3.58 -1.42 -6.00
C VAL A 76 4.84 -0.54 -6.00
N ILE A 77 5.58 -0.49 -4.89
CA ILE A 77 6.86 0.22 -4.82
C ILE A 77 7.84 -0.35 -5.87
N LEU A 78 7.92 -1.67 -5.97
CA LEU A 78 8.80 -2.32 -6.94
C LEU A 78 8.40 -2.02 -8.38
N ALA A 79 7.10 -1.96 -8.66
CA ALA A 79 6.58 -1.61 -9.98
C ALA A 79 6.90 -0.17 -10.37
N ASN A 80 7.09 0.70 -9.40
CA ASN A 80 7.46 2.10 -9.57
C ASN A 80 6.52 2.87 -10.53
N PRO A 81 5.20 2.89 -10.27
CA PRO A 81 4.25 3.60 -11.12
C PRO A 81 4.37 5.11 -10.91
N LYS A 82 3.93 5.89 -11.91
CA LYS A 82 3.89 7.35 -11.80
C LYS A 82 2.60 7.86 -11.17
N ILE A 83 1.52 7.12 -11.30
CA ILE A 83 0.20 7.46 -10.78
C ILE A 83 -0.26 6.35 -9.85
N LEU A 84 -0.76 6.75 -8.67
CA LEU A 84 -1.24 5.82 -7.66
C LEU A 84 -2.72 6.04 -7.38
N ILE A 85 -3.42 4.95 -7.12
CA ILE A 85 -4.78 4.96 -6.57
C ILE A 85 -4.72 4.17 -5.27
N LEU A 86 -5.00 4.84 -4.16
CA LEU A 86 -4.90 4.25 -2.82
C LEU A 86 -6.24 4.31 -2.11
N ASP A 87 -6.66 3.19 -1.53
CA ASP A 87 -7.80 3.15 -0.63
C ASP A 87 -7.29 2.98 0.79
N GLU A 88 -7.52 3.99 1.63
CA GLU A 88 -6.96 4.07 2.97
C GLU A 88 -7.71 3.24 4.02
N ALA A 89 -8.73 2.50 3.65
CA ALA A 89 -9.52 1.70 4.58
C ALA A 89 -8.65 0.66 5.31
N THR A 90 -8.56 0.80 6.64
CA THR A 90 -7.70 -0.04 7.49
C THR A 90 -8.49 -0.72 8.62
N SER A 91 -9.74 -1.11 8.36
CA SER A 91 -10.56 -1.83 9.34
C SER A 91 -9.92 -3.18 9.71
N SER A 92 -10.03 -3.56 10.97
CA SER A 92 -9.54 -4.85 11.50
C SER A 92 -8.01 -4.99 11.56
N ILE A 93 -7.28 -3.87 11.55
CA ILE A 93 -5.82 -3.86 11.67
C ILE A 93 -5.44 -3.21 13.01
N ASP A 94 -4.48 -3.80 13.72
CA ASP A 94 -3.98 -3.26 14.97
C ASP A 94 -3.25 -1.92 14.76
N THR A 95 -3.21 -1.10 15.83
CA THR A 95 -2.64 0.26 15.76
C THR A 95 -1.18 0.27 15.31
N ARG A 96 -0.39 -0.67 15.78
CA ARG A 96 1.04 -0.74 15.43
C ARG A 96 1.24 -1.01 13.94
N THR A 97 0.53 -1.99 13.40
CA THR A 97 0.60 -2.31 11.97
C THR A 97 0.03 -1.19 11.13
N GLU A 98 -1.02 -0.52 11.62
CA GLU A 98 -1.61 0.63 10.96
C GLU A 98 -0.62 1.78 10.80
N ILE A 99 0.21 2.05 11.81
CA ILE A 99 1.28 3.05 11.72
C ILE A 99 2.31 2.64 10.65
N GLN A 100 2.66 1.36 10.59
CA GLN A 100 3.58 0.85 9.58
C GLN A 100 2.99 1.00 8.16
N ILE A 101 1.70 0.71 8.00
CA ILE A 101 1.01 0.87 6.72
C ILE A 101 1.01 2.33 6.30
N GLN A 102 0.71 3.25 7.20
CA GLN A 102 0.71 4.68 6.89
C GLN A 102 2.10 5.16 6.46
N SER A 103 3.14 4.74 7.16
CA SER A 103 4.53 5.07 6.81
C SER A 103 4.93 4.47 5.46
N ALA A 104 4.52 3.24 5.18
CA ALA A 104 4.77 2.59 3.89
C ALA A 104 4.06 3.31 2.75
N MET A 105 2.82 3.75 2.96
CA MET A 105 2.08 4.53 1.98
C MET A 105 2.73 5.89 1.73
N ASP A 106 3.23 6.56 2.78
CA ASP A 106 3.96 7.83 2.63
C ASP A 106 5.20 7.64 1.77
N ASN A 107 5.94 6.56 1.97
CA ASN A 107 7.11 6.22 1.14
C ASN A 107 6.70 5.97 -0.32
N LEU A 108 5.58 5.27 -0.52
CA LEU A 108 5.07 4.96 -1.85
C LEU A 108 4.65 6.23 -2.60
N MET A 109 4.04 7.19 -1.91
CA MET A 109 3.53 8.42 -2.52
C MET A 109 4.62 9.42 -2.92
N LYS A 110 5.83 9.32 -2.38
CA LYS A 110 6.92 10.26 -2.68
C LYS A 110 7.24 10.31 -4.17
N GLY A 111 7.22 11.51 -4.75
CA GLY A 111 7.55 11.72 -6.16
C GLY A 111 6.50 11.22 -7.14
N ARG A 112 5.28 10.94 -6.69
CA ARG A 112 4.21 10.41 -7.54
C ARG A 112 2.93 11.21 -7.37
N THR A 113 2.08 11.18 -8.41
CA THR A 113 0.73 11.71 -8.32
C THR A 113 -0.17 10.64 -7.71
N SER A 114 -0.83 10.96 -6.60
CA SER A 114 -1.62 10.00 -5.85
C SER A 114 -3.07 10.45 -5.73
N PHE A 115 -4.00 9.54 -6.02
CA PHE A 115 -5.42 9.69 -5.75
C PHE A 115 -5.75 8.81 -4.54
N ILE A 116 -6.21 9.42 -3.45
CA ILE A 116 -6.42 8.72 -2.19
C ILE A 116 -7.89 8.78 -1.82
N ILE A 117 -8.48 7.61 -1.56
CA ILE A 117 -9.79 7.54 -0.93
C ILE A 117 -9.52 7.63 0.57
N ALA A 118 -9.71 8.83 1.12
CA ALA A 118 -9.28 9.13 2.48
C ALA A 118 -10.33 8.71 3.52
N HIS A 119 -9.86 8.05 4.57
CA HIS A 119 -10.63 7.68 5.73
C HIS A 119 -10.09 8.34 7.01
N ARG A 120 -8.98 9.07 6.91
CA ARG A 120 -8.31 9.72 8.04
C ARG A 120 -8.20 11.22 7.83
N LEU A 121 -8.42 11.95 8.91
CA LEU A 121 -8.34 13.42 8.89
C LEU A 121 -6.92 13.90 8.52
N SER A 122 -5.88 13.21 8.96
CA SER A 122 -4.49 13.57 8.63
C SER A 122 -4.22 13.55 7.14
N THR A 123 -4.76 12.56 6.43
CA THR A 123 -4.62 12.47 4.97
C THR A 123 -5.31 13.65 4.29
N ILE A 124 -6.50 14.00 4.76
CA ILE A 124 -7.27 15.13 4.22
C ILE A 124 -6.52 16.45 4.44
N LYS A 125 -6.00 16.68 5.63
CA LYS A 125 -5.28 17.91 5.97
C LYS A 125 -4.01 18.10 5.12
N ASN A 126 -3.34 17.03 4.79
CA ASN A 126 -2.06 17.08 4.08
C ASN A 126 -2.20 16.96 2.56
N ALA A 127 -3.41 16.81 2.04
CA ALA A 127 -3.64 16.69 0.61
C ALA A 127 -3.44 18.05 -0.09
N ASP A 128 -2.86 18.00 -1.28
CA ASP A 128 -2.69 19.19 -2.12
C ASP A 128 -4.02 19.67 -2.69
N LEU A 129 -4.92 18.74 -2.96
CA LEU A 129 -6.26 19.02 -3.44
C LEU A 129 -7.24 17.99 -2.87
N ILE A 130 -8.34 18.48 -2.32
CA ILE A 130 -9.42 17.64 -1.80
C ILE A 130 -10.61 17.75 -2.76
N LEU A 131 -11.13 16.59 -3.16
CA LEU A 131 -12.36 16.50 -3.97
C LEU A 131 -13.46 15.95 -3.08
N VAL A 132 -14.52 16.72 -2.89
CA VAL A 132 -15.71 16.29 -2.14
C VAL A 132 -16.73 15.80 -3.14
N MET A 133 -17.09 14.53 -3.03
CA MET A 133 -17.99 13.87 -3.98
C MET A 133 -19.34 13.55 -3.33
N ASN A 134 -20.42 13.72 -4.09
CA ASN A 134 -21.75 13.36 -3.69
C ASN A 134 -22.51 12.79 -4.89
N HIS A 135 -23.03 11.56 -4.76
CA HIS A 135 -23.78 10.88 -5.82
C HIS A 135 -23.02 10.83 -7.17
N GLY A 136 -21.70 10.65 -7.11
CA GLY A 136 -20.86 10.55 -8.31
C GLY A 136 -20.38 11.88 -8.88
N ASP A 137 -20.84 13.00 -8.32
CA ASP A 137 -20.44 14.34 -8.77
C ASP A 137 -19.49 14.99 -7.78
N ILE A 138 -18.54 15.79 -8.28
CA ILE A 138 -17.66 16.62 -7.46
C ILE A 138 -18.45 17.89 -7.10
N VAL A 139 -18.76 18.04 -5.82
CA VAL A 139 -19.55 19.17 -5.30
C VAL A 139 -18.70 20.30 -4.75
N GLU A 140 -17.49 19.99 -4.26
CA GLU A 140 -16.52 20.96 -3.75
C GLU A 140 -15.11 20.48 -4.07
N GLN A 141 -14.18 21.43 -4.19
CA GLN A 141 -12.76 21.12 -4.33
C GLN A 141 -11.91 22.25 -3.75
N GLY A 142 -10.74 21.88 -3.24
CA GLY A 142 -9.81 22.85 -2.65
C GLY A 142 -8.87 22.19 -1.65
N THR A 143 -8.05 23.01 -1.02
CA THR A 143 -7.24 22.56 0.11
C THR A 143 -8.09 22.44 1.36
N HIS A 144 -7.55 21.82 2.41
CA HIS A 144 -8.24 21.71 3.69
C HIS A 144 -8.65 23.10 4.23
N GLU A 145 -7.76 24.08 4.16
CA GLU A 145 -8.02 25.43 4.63
C GLU A 145 -9.09 26.14 3.81
N GLU A 146 -9.06 25.97 2.49
CA GLU A 146 -10.06 26.56 1.59
C GLU A 146 -11.46 26.00 1.85
N LEU A 147 -11.57 24.71 2.12
CA LEU A 147 -12.86 24.07 2.36
C LEU A 147 -13.44 24.38 3.74
N LEU A 148 -12.61 24.74 4.72
CA LEU A 148 -13.07 25.17 6.05
C LEU A 148 -13.53 26.62 6.08
N ALA A 149 -13.14 27.40 5.10
CA ALA A 149 -13.50 28.82 5.05
C ALA A 149 -14.95 29.06 4.67
#